data_aea57f3986527ec4d93a31ea71c7c186
#
_entry.id   aea57f3986527ec4d93a31ea71c7c186
#
_cell.length_a   1.000
_cell.length_b   1.000
_cell.length_c   1.000
_cell.angle_alpha   90.00
_cell.angle_beta   90.00
_cell.angle_gamma   90.00
#
_symmetry.space_group_name_H-M   'P 1'
#
loop_
_entity.id
_entity.type
_entity.pdbx_description
1 polymer ?
#
loop_
_entity_poly.entity_id
_entity_poly.type
_entity_poly.pdbx_seq_one_letter_code
_entity_poly.pdbx_strand_id
1 'polypeptide(L)'
;ADTFGALNEFADYNTAFTELQAGALDALAIDVGVANYQIKSRGDGYKILDETLNTEQYAIGFKKGNQELCDVVNADLKKLTEDGTVAKLAEKYEIADMVTLK
;
A
#
# COMPACT_ATOMS: atom_id res chain seq x y z
N ALA A 1 -12.87 -3.43 -16.18
CA ALA A 1 -12.01 -3.44 -17.37
C ALA A 1 -12.71 -2.88 -18.60
N ASP A 2 -14.00 -3.15 -18.78
CA ASP A 2 -14.75 -2.79 -20.01
C ASP A 2 -15.06 -1.28 -20.15
N THR A 3 -14.76 -0.49 -19.13
CA THR A 3 -14.95 0.98 -19.12
C THR A 3 -13.72 1.77 -19.55
N PHE A 4 -12.55 1.10 -19.64
CA PHE A 4 -11.30 1.72 -20.08
C PHE A 4 -11.01 1.43 -21.56
N GLY A 5 -10.40 2.38 -22.26
CA GLY A 5 -10.03 2.21 -23.66
C GLY A 5 -9.00 1.09 -23.87
N ALA A 6 -8.06 0.96 -22.94
CA ALA A 6 -7.06 -0.11 -22.90
C ALA A 6 -6.64 -0.37 -21.46
N LEU A 7 -6.22 -1.60 -21.18
CA LEU A 7 -5.60 -1.99 -19.91
C LEU A 7 -4.24 -2.62 -20.21
N ASN A 8 -3.18 -2.00 -19.72
CA ASN A 8 -1.81 -2.46 -19.86
C ASN A 8 -1.29 -2.98 -18.53
N GLU A 9 -0.71 -4.16 -18.51
CA GLU A 9 -0.12 -4.77 -17.32
C GLU A 9 1.40 -4.55 -17.32
N PHE A 10 1.95 -4.21 -16.15
CA PHE A 10 3.37 -3.97 -15.97
C PHE A 10 3.93 -4.89 -14.88
N ALA A 11 5.17 -5.35 -15.09
CA ALA A 11 5.85 -6.23 -14.15
C ALA A 11 6.32 -5.50 -12.89
N ASP A 12 6.50 -4.18 -12.96
CA ASP A 12 6.96 -3.34 -11.85
C ASP A 12 6.40 -1.92 -11.90
N TYR A 13 6.35 -1.29 -10.75
CA TYR A 13 5.80 0.06 -10.58
C TYR A 13 6.65 1.15 -11.22
N ASN A 14 7.97 1.00 -11.27
CA ASN A 14 8.85 2.03 -11.84
C ASN A 14 8.63 2.18 -13.34
N THR A 15 8.49 1.07 -14.05
CA THR A 15 8.16 1.06 -15.48
C THR A 15 6.79 1.71 -15.72
N ALA A 16 5.77 1.32 -14.94
CA ALA A 16 4.44 1.89 -15.06
C ALA A 16 4.42 3.41 -14.82
N PHE A 17 5.12 3.91 -13.80
CA PHE A 17 5.24 5.34 -13.55
C PHE A 17 6.03 6.09 -14.63
N THR A 18 7.02 5.46 -15.24
CA THR A 18 7.77 6.04 -16.35
C THR A 18 6.87 6.23 -17.58
N GLU A 19 6.05 5.25 -17.90
CA GLU A 19 5.06 5.34 -18.98
C GLU A 19 3.98 6.39 -18.71
N LEU A 20 3.50 6.49 -17.45
CA LEU A 20 2.58 7.56 -17.05
C LEU A 20 3.23 8.94 -17.22
N GLN A 21 4.48 9.10 -16.79
CA GLN A 21 5.22 10.37 -16.91
C GLN A 21 5.49 10.74 -18.36
N ALA A 22 5.70 9.76 -19.22
CA ALA A 22 5.89 9.96 -20.65
C ALA A 22 4.57 10.29 -21.39
N GLY A 23 3.42 10.20 -20.72
CA GLY A 23 2.11 10.43 -21.33
C GLY A 23 1.61 9.25 -22.18
N ALA A 24 2.21 8.08 -22.06
CA ALA A 24 1.75 6.85 -22.72
C ALA A 24 0.56 6.20 -21.97
N LEU A 25 0.35 6.58 -20.72
CA LEU A 25 -0.78 6.16 -19.88
C LEU A 25 -1.50 7.39 -19.33
N ASP A 26 -2.81 7.29 -19.20
CA ASP A 26 -3.64 8.32 -18.58
C ASP A 26 -3.73 8.16 -17.06
N ALA A 27 -3.69 6.92 -16.57
CA ALA A 27 -3.80 6.58 -15.14
C ALA A 27 -3.14 5.26 -14.80
N LEU A 28 -2.82 5.06 -13.51
CA LEU A 28 -2.35 3.80 -12.95
C LEU A 28 -3.33 3.29 -11.87
N ALA A 29 -3.60 1.98 -11.89
CA ALA A 29 -4.21 1.26 -10.78
C ALA A 29 -3.09 0.61 -9.95
N ILE A 30 -2.96 1.00 -8.68
CA ILE A 30 -1.81 0.66 -7.85
C ILE A 30 -2.22 0.72 -6.36
N ASP A 31 -1.51 0.01 -5.51
CA ASP A 31 -1.63 0.13 -4.06
C ASP A 31 -1.36 1.56 -3.59
N VAL A 32 -2.21 2.08 -2.70
CA VAL A 32 -2.14 3.48 -2.25
C VAL A 32 -0.87 3.80 -1.47
N GLY A 33 -0.33 2.87 -0.69
CA GLY A 33 0.94 3.05 0.02
C GLY A 33 2.12 3.18 -0.95
N VAL A 34 2.13 2.36 -2.00
CA VAL A 34 3.12 2.45 -3.08
C VAL A 34 2.95 3.76 -3.86
N ALA A 35 1.70 4.18 -4.15
CA ALA A 35 1.42 5.44 -4.83
C ALA A 35 1.98 6.63 -4.05
N ASN A 36 1.71 6.72 -2.74
CA ASN A 36 2.23 7.78 -1.88
C ASN A 36 3.76 7.83 -1.88
N TYR A 37 4.43 6.68 -1.75
CA TYR A 37 5.88 6.59 -1.80
C TYR A 37 6.45 7.06 -3.14
N GLN A 38 5.87 6.60 -4.24
CA GLN A 38 6.33 6.96 -5.59
C GLN A 38 6.12 8.45 -5.88
N ILE A 39 4.99 9.02 -5.51
CA ILE A 39 4.71 10.46 -5.68
C ILE A 39 5.70 11.29 -4.85
N LYS A 40 5.93 10.93 -3.58
CA LYS A 40 6.88 11.63 -2.72
C LYS A 40 8.32 11.60 -3.27
N SER A 41 8.73 10.50 -3.89
CA SER A 41 10.07 10.35 -4.44
C SER A 41 10.25 11.00 -5.81
N ARG A 42 9.19 11.12 -6.60
CA ARG A 42 9.23 11.67 -7.98
C ARG A 42 8.87 13.16 -8.06
N GLY A 43 8.28 13.70 -7.00
CA GLY A 43 7.85 15.11 -6.92
C GLY A 43 6.44 15.34 -7.48
N ASP A 44 6.13 16.61 -7.71
CA ASP A 44 4.81 17.06 -8.15
C ASP A 44 4.46 16.58 -9.57
N GLY A 45 3.17 16.57 -9.88
CA GLY A 45 2.64 16.20 -11.20
C GLY A 45 1.73 14.98 -11.19
N TYR A 46 1.51 14.37 -10.02
CA TYR A 46 0.61 13.23 -9.86
C TYR A 46 -0.51 13.55 -8.87
N LYS A 47 -1.65 12.94 -9.07
CA LYS A 47 -2.81 13.03 -8.17
C LYS A 47 -3.36 11.63 -7.91
N ILE A 48 -3.61 11.33 -6.64
CA ILE A 48 -4.43 10.17 -6.26
C ILE A 48 -5.89 10.59 -6.33
N LEU A 49 -6.71 9.82 -7.01
CA LEU A 49 -8.14 10.07 -7.11
C LEU A 49 -8.85 9.66 -5.81
N ASP A 50 -9.95 10.34 -5.50
CA ASP A 50 -10.74 10.07 -4.29
C ASP A 50 -11.49 8.72 -4.38
N GLU A 51 -11.79 8.27 -5.59
CA GLU A 51 -12.42 6.98 -5.85
C GLU A 51 -11.40 5.84 -5.77
N THR A 52 -11.74 4.79 -5.02
CA THR A 52 -10.94 3.57 -4.90
C THR A 52 -11.56 2.43 -5.71
N LEU A 53 -10.71 1.62 -6.35
CA LEU A 53 -11.16 0.44 -7.10
C LEU A 53 -11.63 -0.68 -6.18
N ASN A 54 -10.90 -0.91 -5.10
CA ASN A 54 -11.22 -1.88 -4.06
C ASN A 54 -10.54 -1.49 -2.75
N THR A 55 -10.95 -2.15 -1.67
CA THR A 55 -10.30 -2.07 -0.36
C THR A 55 -9.79 -3.45 0.00
N GLU A 56 -8.56 -3.54 0.48
CA GLU A 56 -7.94 -4.80 0.91
C GLU A 56 -7.32 -4.67 2.30
N GLN A 57 -7.00 -5.81 2.91
CA GLN A 57 -6.31 -5.89 4.18
C GLN A 57 -5.03 -6.69 4.01
N TYR A 58 -3.95 -6.22 4.62
CA TYR A 58 -2.71 -6.96 4.69
C TYR A 58 -2.68 -7.87 5.90
N ALA A 59 -2.08 -9.02 5.74
CA ALA A 59 -1.89 -10.00 6.80
C ALA A 59 -0.50 -10.63 6.73
N ILE A 60 -0.02 -11.10 7.87
CA ILE A 60 1.22 -11.87 7.96
C ILE A 60 0.86 -13.35 7.84
N GLY A 61 1.37 -14.01 6.79
CA GLY A 61 1.16 -15.44 6.57
C GLY A 61 2.18 -16.30 7.33
N PHE A 62 1.72 -17.39 7.92
CA PHE A 62 2.56 -18.36 8.60
C PHE A 62 2.42 -19.74 7.96
N LYS A 63 3.48 -20.56 8.08
CA LYS A 63 3.40 -21.96 7.66
C LYS A 63 2.33 -22.69 8.49
N LYS A 64 1.49 -23.47 7.83
CA LYS A 64 0.45 -24.27 8.49
C LYS A 64 1.05 -25.13 9.60
N GLY A 65 0.44 -25.08 10.79
CA GLY A 65 0.88 -25.78 11.99
C GLY A 65 1.84 -24.97 12.88
N ASN A 66 2.32 -23.78 12.45
CA ASN A 66 3.18 -22.92 13.26
C ASN A 66 2.36 -21.91 14.08
N GLN A 67 1.41 -22.42 14.88
CA GLN A 67 0.51 -21.60 15.66
C GLN A 67 1.24 -20.81 16.76
N GLU A 68 2.24 -21.41 17.39
CA GLU A 68 3.01 -20.78 18.44
C GLU A 68 3.68 -19.47 17.97
N LEU A 69 4.32 -19.48 16.80
CA LEU A 69 4.91 -18.28 16.22
C LEU A 69 3.84 -17.23 15.86
N CYS A 70 2.71 -17.66 15.33
CA CYS A 70 1.60 -16.76 15.04
C CYS A 70 1.09 -16.06 16.29
N ASP A 71 0.94 -16.78 17.38
CA ASP A 71 0.45 -16.26 18.67
C ASP A 71 1.45 -15.26 19.28
N VAL A 72 2.77 -15.56 19.20
CA VAL A 72 3.82 -14.65 19.65
C VAL A 72 3.80 -13.35 18.85
N VAL A 73 3.76 -13.42 17.53
CA VAL A 73 3.72 -12.22 16.67
C VAL A 73 2.47 -11.39 16.92
N ASN A 74 1.30 -12.02 17.07
CA ASN A 74 0.07 -11.30 17.39
C ASN A 74 0.16 -10.61 18.77
N ALA A 75 0.71 -11.28 19.78
CA ALA A 75 0.89 -10.70 21.11
C ALA A 75 1.86 -9.51 21.09
N ASP A 76 2.94 -9.59 20.32
CA ASP A 76 3.91 -8.51 20.20
C ASP A 76 3.36 -7.32 19.38
N LEU A 77 2.63 -7.56 18.30
CA LEU A 77 1.93 -6.51 17.57
C LEU A 77 0.95 -5.76 18.48
N LYS A 78 0.21 -6.49 19.32
CA LYS A 78 -0.69 -5.87 20.30
C LYS A 78 0.07 -4.97 21.27
N LYS A 79 1.18 -5.42 21.86
CA LYS A 79 2.01 -4.61 22.76
C LYS A 79 2.54 -3.35 22.06
N LEU A 80 3.03 -3.48 20.84
CA LEU A 80 3.54 -2.36 20.03
C LEU A 80 2.43 -1.35 19.66
N THR A 81 1.20 -1.82 19.58
CA THR A 81 0.04 -0.95 19.37
C THR A 81 -0.29 -0.20 20.68
N GLU A 82 -0.33 -0.90 21.80
CA GLU A 82 -0.64 -0.34 23.12
C GLU A 82 0.41 0.68 23.59
N ASP A 83 1.70 0.46 23.30
CA ASP A 83 2.79 1.38 23.68
C ASP A 83 2.97 2.57 22.70
N GLY A 84 2.17 2.63 21.64
CA GLY A 84 2.17 3.70 20.64
C GLY A 84 3.26 3.58 19.58
N THR A 85 4.04 2.51 19.56
CA THR A 85 5.10 2.30 18.54
C THR A 85 4.50 2.19 17.15
N VAL A 86 3.41 1.45 16.99
CA VAL A 86 2.70 1.33 15.70
C VAL A 86 2.21 2.69 15.21
N ALA A 87 1.62 3.50 16.08
CA ALA A 87 1.15 4.83 15.71
C ALA A 87 2.29 5.75 15.24
N LYS A 88 3.41 5.77 15.95
CA LYS A 88 4.59 6.55 15.56
C LYS A 88 5.17 6.12 14.21
N LEU A 89 5.20 4.82 13.94
CA LEU A 89 5.66 4.30 12.66
C LEU A 89 4.67 4.65 11.55
N ALA A 90 3.38 4.53 11.80
CA ALA A 90 2.33 4.87 10.84
C ALA A 90 2.40 6.36 10.46
N GLU A 91 2.61 7.27 11.40
CA GLU A 91 2.84 8.68 11.14
C GLU A 91 4.12 8.90 10.33
N LYS A 92 5.23 8.26 10.72
CA LYS A 92 6.51 8.39 10.02
C LYS A 92 6.42 7.99 8.54
N TYR A 93 5.65 6.95 8.23
CA TYR A 93 5.45 6.44 6.87
C TYR A 93 4.21 7.00 6.17
N GLU A 94 3.50 7.94 6.84
CA GLU A 94 2.31 8.62 6.28
C GLU A 94 1.17 7.63 5.90
N ILE A 95 1.01 6.57 6.73
CA ILE A 95 -0.03 5.54 6.57
C ILE A 95 -0.94 5.43 7.80
N ALA A 96 -1.03 6.48 8.62
CA ALA A 96 -1.81 6.44 9.86
C ALA A 96 -3.27 6.07 9.64
N ASP A 97 -3.88 6.56 8.56
CA ASP A 97 -5.28 6.28 8.20
C ASP A 97 -5.50 4.85 7.68
N MET A 98 -4.42 4.12 7.37
CA MET A 98 -4.48 2.75 6.84
C MET A 98 -4.28 1.68 7.92
N VAL A 99 -3.81 2.06 9.10
CA VAL A 99 -3.54 1.13 10.20
C VAL A 99 -4.84 0.75 10.92
N THR A 100 -5.19 -0.54 10.87
CA THR A 100 -6.39 -1.09 11.50
C THR A 100 -6.11 -1.83 12.81
N LEU A 101 -4.85 -1.92 13.23
CA LEU A 101 -4.46 -2.49 14.53
C LEU A 101 -4.96 -1.59 15.66
N LYS A 102 -5.75 -2.19 16.58
CA LYS A 102 -6.33 -1.52 17.74
C LYS A 102 -5.97 -2.29 19.02
#